data_a5f3f1b018df12a24f507400eaf456fc
#
_entry.id   a5f3f1b018df12a24f507400eaf456fc
#
_cell.length_a   1.000
_cell.length_b   1.000
_cell.length_c   1.000
_cell.angle_alpha   90.00
_cell.angle_beta   90.00
_cell.angle_gamma   90.00
#
_symmetry.space_group_name_H-M   'P 1'
#
loop_
_entity.id
_entity.type
_entity.pdbx_description
1 polymer ?
#
loop_
_entity_poly.entity_id
_entity_poly.type
_entity_poly.pdbx_seq_one_letter_code
_entity_poly.pdbx_strand_id
1 'polypeptide(L)'
;LSNYDFSASPALPYINQELMKAYAARDIIGVSLKKTTRVKFKQINYKKPFKSPTYTKKTLGKKNFFAAKDGYLFGANNLEMQFRTFPAFQAEIIGGKAKHGKLSGDSGINSPIGKVLQGVGIREFPTRTEIANLIKRENDKFFEMLYAEYLNAGEDSKVTLDDMKKKLGKKDSNWLESKYLVTFMFNRLQGKEQKFLELAYRYAKSESEDSCVHLKAM
;
A
#
# COMPACT_ATOMS: atom_id res chain seq x y z
N LEU A 1 12.19 -27.24 5.12
CA LEU A 1 10.93 -26.47 5.31
C LEU A 1 9.99 -27.08 6.36
N SER A 2 10.14 -28.38 6.69
CA SER A 2 9.26 -29.10 7.61
C SER A 2 9.33 -28.64 9.09
N ASN A 3 10.34 -27.89 9.47
CA ASN A 3 10.55 -27.42 10.84
C ASN A 3 10.40 -25.90 11.01
N TYR A 4 9.78 -25.23 10.03
CA TYR A 4 9.64 -23.77 10.06
C TYR A 4 8.27 -23.39 10.62
N ASP A 5 8.26 -22.62 11.69
CA ASP A 5 7.02 -22.06 12.22
C ASP A 5 6.54 -20.87 11.37
N PHE A 6 5.60 -21.16 10.49
CA PHE A 6 4.98 -20.14 9.63
C PHE A 6 4.05 -19.18 10.39
N SER A 7 3.78 -19.41 11.67
CA SER A 7 2.93 -18.54 12.49
C SER A 7 3.66 -17.33 13.03
N ALA A 8 4.99 -17.34 13.05
CA ALA A 8 5.81 -16.23 13.54
C ALA A 8 5.97 -15.12 12.52
N SER A 9 5.55 -13.93 12.87
CA SER A 9 5.46 -12.73 12.02
C SER A 9 6.74 -12.25 11.29
N PRO A 10 7.98 -12.56 11.68
CA PRO A 10 9.16 -12.19 10.89
C PRO A 10 9.54 -13.20 9.80
N ALA A 11 8.82 -14.29 9.65
CA ALA A 11 9.21 -15.39 8.76
C ALA A 11 9.13 -15.08 7.25
N LEU A 12 8.26 -14.18 6.83
CA LEU A 12 8.07 -13.88 5.40
C LEU A 12 9.34 -13.41 4.67
N PRO A 13 10.17 -12.51 5.21
CA PRO A 13 11.43 -12.12 4.57
C PRO A 13 12.42 -13.28 4.46
N TYR A 14 12.48 -14.14 5.47
CA TYR A 14 13.34 -15.34 5.46
C TYR A 14 12.84 -16.38 4.47
N ILE A 15 11.53 -16.64 4.45
CA ILE A 15 10.91 -17.56 3.48
C ILE A 15 11.17 -17.05 2.05
N ASN A 16 10.97 -15.77 1.79
CA ASN A 16 11.24 -15.20 0.48
C ASN A 16 12.72 -15.29 0.11
N GLN A 17 13.63 -15.12 1.06
CA GLN A 17 15.06 -15.26 0.85
C GLN A 17 15.45 -16.70 0.54
N GLU A 18 14.91 -17.69 1.27
CA GLU A 18 15.17 -19.11 1.03
C GLU A 18 14.50 -19.60 -0.28
N LEU A 19 13.28 -19.15 -0.56
CA LEU A 19 12.64 -19.39 -1.84
C LEU A 19 13.44 -18.79 -3.00
N MET A 20 14.01 -17.59 -2.85
CA MET A 20 14.88 -16.98 -3.85
C MET A 20 16.18 -17.75 -4.03
N LYS A 21 16.78 -18.28 -2.95
CA LYS A 21 17.98 -19.13 -3.03
C LYS A 21 17.69 -20.44 -3.75
N ALA A 22 16.66 -21.15 -3.31
CA ALA A 22 16.23 -22.42 -3.91
C ALA A 22 15.87 -22.23 -5.40
N TYR A 23 15.29 -21.12 -5.71
CA TYR A 23 14.96 -20.74 -7.07
C TYR A 23 16.21 -20.40 -7.91
N ALA A 24 17.17 -19.63 -7.38
CA ALA A 24 18.45 -19.35 -8.05
C ALA A 24 19.26 -20.64 -8.27
N ALA A 25 19.14 -21.60 -7.35
CA ALA A 25 19.72 -22.95 -7.47
C ALA A 25 18.93 -23.86 -8.45
N ARG A 26 17.76 -23.45 -8.93
CA ARG A 26 16.84 -24.22 -9.75
C ARG A 26 16.18 -25.41 -9.05
N ASP A 27 16.15 -25.39 -7.72
CA ASP A 27 15.52 -26.44 -6.90
C ASP A 27 14.00 -26.31 -6.90
N ILE A 28 13.47 -25.12 -7.17
CA ILE A 28 12.03 -24.84 -7.27
C ILE A 28 11.72 -23.97 -8.49
N ILE A 29 10.51 -24.14 -9.02
CA ILE A 29 9.97 -23.33 -10.12
C ILE A 29 8.65 -22.73 -9.66
N GLY A 30 8.53 -21.40 -9.73
CA GLY A 30 7.25 -20.74 -9.50
C GLY A 30 6.35 -20.86 -10.73
N VAL A 31 5.14 -21.40 -10.55
CA VAL A 31 4.15 -21.52 -11.62
C VAL A 31 2.95 -20.66 -11.30
N SER A 32 2.65 -19.67 -12.17
CA SER A 32 1.41 -18.90 -12.10
C SER A 32 0.38 -19.49 -13.04
N LEU A 33 -0.68 -20.07 -12.50
CA LEU A 33 -1.79 -20.59 -13.28
C LEU A 33 -2.75 -19.47 -13.68
N LYS A 34 -2.63 -19.00 -14.93
CA LYS A 34 -3.59 -18.07 -15.52
C LYS A 34 -4.31 -18.76 -16.67
N LYS A 35 -5.65 -18.67 -16.72
CA LYS A 35 -6.45 -19.23 -17.80
C LYS A 35 -6.16 -18.49 -19.11
N THR A 36 -5.39 -19.12 -20.00
CA THR A 36 -5.02 -18.54 -21.29
C THR A 36 -4.88 -19.66 -22.34
N THR A 37 -4.91 -19.32 -23.62
CA THR A 37 -4.95 -20.30 -24.73
C THR A 37 -3.57 -20.81 -25.18
N ARG A 38 -2.49 -20.17 -24.74
CA ARG A 38 -1.10 -20.57 -25.10
C ARG A 38 -0.17 -20.49 -23.90
N VAL A 39 0.75 -21.43 -23.79
CA VAL A 39 1.78 -21.43 -22.74
C VAL A 39 3.02 -20.72 -23.26
N LYS A 40 3.47 -19.68 -22.56
CA LYS A 40 4.77 -19.04 -22.81
C LYS A 40 5.63 -19.12 -21.57
N PHE A 41 6.88 -19.47 -21.76
CA PHE A 41 7.92 -19.36 -20.75
C PHE A 41 8.54 -17.96 -20.84
N LYS A 42 8.52 -17.23 -19.75
CA LYS A 42 9.28 -15.99 -19.64
C LYS A 42 10.30 -16.15 -18.53
N GLN A 43 11.55 -16.27 -18.91
CA GLN A 43 12.65 -16.24 -17.95
C GLN A 43 12.94 -14.80 -17.55
N ILE A 44 12.92 -14.52 -16.27
CA ILE A 44 13.25 -13.22 -15.73
C ILE A 44 14.66 -13.26 -15.15
N ASN A 45 15.46 -12.30 -15.55
CA ASN A 45 16.86 -12.25 -15.13
C ASN A 45 16.97 -11.48 -13.79
N TYR A 46 17.15 -12.23 -12.69
CA TYR A 46 17.29 -11.71 -11.33
C TYR A 46 18.63 -11.07 -10.99
N LYS A 47 19.54 -10.98 -11.94
CA LYS A 47 20.88 -10.41 -11.69
C LYS A 47 20.88 -8.90 -11.42
N LYS A 48 19.75 -8.22 -11.55
CA LYS A 48 19.69 -6.80 -11.18
C LYS A 48 19.42 -6.66 -9.67
N PRO A 49 20.35 -6.09 -8.90
CA PRO A 49 20.13 -5.85 -7.49
C PRO A 49 18.91 -4.94 -7.29
N PHE A 50 18.10 -5.22 -6.27
CA PHE A 50 17.01 -4.35 -5.88
C PHE A 50 17.59 -2.97 -5.54
N LYS A 51 17.16 -1.95 -6.27
CA LYS A 51 17.50 -0.56 -5.94
C LYS A 51 16.38 0.00 -5.07
N SER A 52 16.69 0.27 -3.82
CA SER A 52 15.78 0.95 -2.92
C SER A 52 15.39 2.32 -3.49
N PRO A 53 14.10 2.67 -3.49
CA PRO A 53 13.68 4.00 -3.88
C PRO A 53 14.11 5.01 -2.80
N THR A 54 14.44 6.23 -3.23
CA THR A 54 14.69 7.34 -2.32
C THR A 54 13.42 8.17 -2.22
N TYR A 55 12.90 8.33 -1.00
CA TYR A 55 11.73 9.16 -0.72
C TYR A 55 12.00 10.64 -1.00
N THR A 56 11.02 11.35 -1.53
CA THR A 56 11.12 12.80 -1.78
C THR A 56 10.02 13.59 -1.10
N LYS A 57 8.77 13.19 -1.22
CA LYS A 57 7.64 13.87 -0.59
C LYS A 57 6.42 12.97 -0.47
N LYS A 58 5.43 13.42 0.34
CA LYS A 58 4.08 12.84 0.39
C LYS A 58 3.03 13.92 0.17
N THR A 59 1.85 13.56 -0.35
CA THR A 59 0.73 14.48 -0.53
C THR A 59 -0.60 13.79 -0.28
N LEU A 60 -1.55 14.53 0.30
CA LEU A 60 -2.94 14.11 0.49
C LEU A 60 -3.81 14.65 -0.65
N GLY A 61 -3.79 13.94 -1.79
CA GLY A 61 -4.38 14.40 -3.04
C GLY A 61 -3.38 15.13 -3.93
N LYS A 62 -3.67 15.21 -5.23
CA LYS A 62 -2.75 15.85 -6.20
C LYS A 62 -2.76 17.37 -6.16
N LYS A 63 -3.90 17.99 -5.87
CA LYS A 63 -4.07 19.45 -5.84
C LYS A 63 -4.24 19.98 -4.43
N ASN A 64 -5.16 19.39 -3.68
CA ASN A 64 -5.42 19.72 -2.28
C ASN A 64 -6.15 18.56 -1.61
N PHE A 65 -6.31 18.63 -0.31
CA PHE A 65 -6.95 17.61 0.52
C PHE A 65 -8.35 17.20 0.01
N PHE A 66 -9.16 18.16 -0.43
CA PHE A 66 -10.56 17.95 -0.80
C PHE A 66 -10.76 17.48 -2.25
N ALA A 67 -9.75 17.61 -3.10
CA ALA A 67 -9.87 17.33 -4.54
C ALA A 67 -9.85 15.84 -4.87
N ALA A 68 -9.17 15.02 -4.09
CA ALA A 68 -9.06 13.58 -4.35
C ALA A 68 -9.00 12.78 -3.05
N LYS A 69 -9.50 11.55 -3.10
CA LYS A 69 -9.47 10.59 -1.98
C LYS A 69 -8.08 9.98 -1.73
N ASP A 70 -7.22 10.06 -2.73
CA ASP A 70 -5.95 9.36 -2.80
C ASP A 70 -4.85 10.10 -2.05
N GLY A 71 -3.85 9.35 -1.57
CA GLY A 71 -2.57 9.89 -1.13
C GLY A 71 -1.44 9.34 -1.98
N TYR A 72 -0.34 10.07 -2.00
CA TYR A 72 0.81 9.74 -2.83
C TYR A 72 2.10 9.83 -2.04
N LEU A 73 2.96 8.82 -2.20
CA LEU A 73 4.37 8.89 -1.86
C LEU A 73 5.18 9.01 -3.15
N PHE A 74 6.06 9.98 -3.18
CA PHE A 74 6.95 10.19 -4.30
C PHE A 74 8.37 9.80 -3.94
N GLY A 75 9.05 9.23 -4.89
CA GLY A 75 10.46 8.90 -4.79
C GLY A 75 11.28 9.44 -5.96
N ALA A 76 12.59 9.37 -5.85
CA ALA A 76 13.50 9.73 -6.92
C ALA A 76 13.21 8.96 -8.22
N ASN A 77 13.65 9.50 -9.36
CA ASN A 77 13.42 8.94 -10.70
C ASN A 77 11.93 8.83 -11.08
N ASN A 78 11.13 9.81 -10.67
CA ASN A 78 9.69 9.90 -10.96
C ASN A 78 8.88 8.72 -10.41
N LEU A 79 9.37 8.07 -9.35
CA LEU A 79 8.58 7.07 -8.66
C LEU A 79 7.36 7.74 -8.02
N GLU A 80 6.20 7.19 -8.30
CA GLU A 80 4.93 7.62 -7.70
C GLU A 80 4.19 6.36 -7.22
N MET A 81 3.88 6.31 -5.93
CA MET A 81 3.06 5.27 -5.30
C MET A 81 1.77 5.89 -4.80
N GLN A 82 0.65 5.45 -5.35
CA GLN A 82 -0.69 5.90 -5.02
C GLN A 82 -1.33 4.98 -3.99
N PHE A 83 -1.97 5.57 -2.98
CA PHE A 83 -2.74 4.87 -1.95
C PHE A 83 -4.20 5.27 -2.05
N ARG A 84 -5.09 4.29 -2.16
CA ARG A 84 -6.53 4.54 -2.31
C ARG A 84 -7.35 3.28 -2.06
N THR A 85 -8.67 3.46 -1.88
CA THR A 85 -9.64 2.37 -1.90
C THR A 85 -10.20 2.17 -3.31
N PHE A 86 -10.02 0.94 -3.90
CA PHE A 86 -10.62 0.55 -5.19
C PHE A 86 -10.47 -0.95 -5.46
N PRO A 87 -11.48 -1.78 -5.32
CA PRO A 87 -12.57 -1.74 -4.35
C PRO A 87 -12.06 -1.94 -2.91
N ALA A 88 -10.86 -2.52 -2.74
CA ALA A 88 -10.13 -2.65 -1.47
C ALA A 88 -9.11 -1.51 -1.31
N PHE A 89 -8.64 -1.26 -0.10
CA PHE A 89 -7.54 -0.33 0.13
C PHE A 89 -6.24 -0.94 -0.42
N GLN A 90 -5.52 -0.16 -1.21
CA GLN A 90 -4.34 -0.65 -1.93
C GLN A 90 -3.31 0.45 -2.14
N ALA A 91 -2.06 0.03 -2.34
CA ALA A 91 -1.00 0.86 -2.89
C ALA A 91 -0.64 0.38 -4.30
N GLU A 92 -0.40 1.31 -5.22
CA GLU A 92 -0.07 1.01 -6.61
C GLU A 92 1.08 1.90 -7.08
N ILE A 93 2.08 1.31 -7.73
CA ILE A 93 3.16 2.05 -8.39
C ILE A 93 2.62 2.53 -9.75
N ILE A 94 2.45 3.85 -9.90
CA ILE A 94 1.86 4.48 -11.09
C ILE A 94 2.85 5.32 -11.90
N GLY A 95 4.05 5.51 -11.40
CA GLY A 95 5.10 6.30 -12.06
C GLY A 95 6.50 5.73 -11.88
N GLY A 96 7.45 6.23 -12.68
CA GLY A 96 8.83 5.79 -12.68
C GLY A 96 9.14 4.71 -13.70
N LYS A 97 10.37 4.18 -13.66
CA LYS A 97 10.81 3.11 -14.56
C LYS A 97 10.09 1.78 -14.34
N ALA A 98 9.56 1.58 -13.15
CA ALA A 98 8.79 0.41 -12.75
C ALA A 98 7.31 0.79 -12.66
N LYS A 99 6.65 0.82 -13.79
CA LYS A 99 5.23 1.22 -13.89
C LYS A 99 4.21 0.22 -13.34
N HIS A 100 4.66 -0.94 -12.85
CA HIS A 100 3.77 -1.99 -12.40
C HIS A 100 4.25 -2.54 -11.06
N GLY A 101 3.41 -2.47 -10.10
CA GLY A 101 3.58 -3.03 -8.78
C GLY A 101 2.39 -2.64 -7.93
N LYS A 102 1.81 -3.60 -7.26
CA LYS A 102 0.61 -3.41 -6.46
C LYS A 102 0.75 -4.09 -5.12
N LEU A 103 0.34 -3.39 -4.09
CA LEU A 103 0.16 -3.92 -2.75
C LEU A 103 -1.32 -3.87 -2.44
N SER A 104 -1.99 -5.00 -2.57
CA SER A 104 -3.43 -5.15 -2.38
C SER A 104 -3.74 -6.01 -1.17
N GLY A 105 -4.96 -5.96 -0.66
CA GLY A 105 -5.39 -6.81 0.44
C GLY A 105 -6.12 -6.06 1.55
N ASP A 106 -6.64 -4.87 1.22
CA ASP A 106 -7.44 -4.04 2.10
C ASP A 106 -6.63 -3.31 3.21
N SER A 107 -7.32 -2.68 4.16
CA SER A 107 -6.73 -1.99 5.31
C SER A 107 -6.80 -2.87 6.57
N GLY A 108 -6.32 -2.34 7.67
CA GLY A 108 -6.17 -3.05 8.93
C GLY A 108 -4.74 -3.53 9.15
N ILE A 109 -4.37 -3.69 10.41
CA ILE A 109 -2.99 -3.98 10.80
C ILE A 109 -2.47 -5.33 10.26
N ASN A 110 -3.37 -6.30 10.03
CA ASN A 110 -3.03 -7.62 9.50
C ASN A 110 -3.01 -7.67 7.96
N SER A 111 -3.41 -6.60 7.30
CA SER A 111 -3.35 -6.49 5.84
C SER A 111 -1.89 -6.38 5.34
N PRO A 112 -1.63 -6.59 4.04
CA PRO A 112 -0.30 -6.37 3.47
C PRO A 112 0.26 -4.97 3.74
N ILE A 113 -0.57 -3.92 3.62
CA ILE A 113 -0.15 -2.55 3.98
C ILE A 113 0.09 -2.43 5.49
N GLY A 114 -0.78 -3.03 6.31
CA GLY A 114 -0.62 -3.08 7.76
C GLY A 114 0.70 -3.74 8.19
N LYS A 115 1.10 -4.83 7.53
CA LYS A 115 2.40 -5.48 7.77
C LYS A 115 3.59 -4.59 7.40
N VAL A 116 3.48 -3.82 6.32
CA VAL A 116 4.49 -2.82 5.97
C VAL A 116 4.55 -1.72 7.03
N LEU A 117 3.41 -1.27 7.54
CA LEU A 117 3.33 -0.30 8.65
C LEU A 117 3.98 -0.85 9.93
N GLN A 118 3.72 -2.11 10.28
CA GLN A 118 4.40 -2.78 11.40
C GLN A 118 5.92 -2.82 11.21
N GLY A 119 6.39 -3.05 9.99
CA GLY A 119 7.81 -3.04 9.64
C GLY A 119 8.51 -1.70 9.89
N VAL A 120 7.74 -0.60 10.04
CA VAL A 120 8.24 0.73 10.42
C VAL A 120 7.78 1.16 11.82
N GLY A 121 7.29 0.20 12.63
CA GLY A 121 6.93 0.44 14.03
C GLY A 121 5.57 1.11 14.25
N ILE A 122 4.67 1.05 13.26
CA ILE A 122 3.27 1.49 13.40
C ILE A 122 2.43 0.25 13.68
N ARG A 123 1.75 0.23 14.83
CA ARG A 123 1.02 -0.94 15.33
C ARG A 123 -0.49 -0.85 15.20
N GLU A 124 -0.98 0.27 14.70
CA GLU A 124 -2.41 0.54 14.52
C GLU A 124 -2.68 0.96 13.08
N PHE A 125 -3.66 0.34 12.48
CA PHE A 125 -4.19 0.73 11.18
C PHE A 125 -5.65 0.26 11.09
N PRO A 126 -6.62 1.19 11.01
CA PRO A 126 -8.04 0.85 11.00
C PRO A 126 -8.42 -0.02 9.80
N THR A 127 -9.40 -0.87 9.99
CA THR A 127 -10.04 -1.60 8.90
C THR A 127 -11.07 -0.72 8.19
N ARG A 128 -11.32 -1.00 6.91
CA ARG A 128 -12.40 -0.34 6.17
C ARG A 128 -13.75 -0.55 6.82
N THR A 129 -14.00 -1.76 7.35
CA THR A 129 -15.27 -2.08 8.02
C THR A 129 -15.51 -1.19 9.24
N GLU A 130 -14.49 -0.93 10.05
CA GLU A 130 -14.58 -0.01 11.19
C GLU A 130 -14.94 1.40 10.70
N ILE A 131 -14.25 1.90 9.69
CA ILE A 131 -14.50 3.25 9.15
C ILE A 131 -15.87 3.33 8.47
N ALA A 132 -16.27 2.36 7.67
CA ALA A 132 -17.59 2.30 7.06
C ALA A 132 -18.72 2.29 8.10
N ASN A 133 -18.54 1.58 9.21
CA ASN A 133 -19.50 1.57 10.33
C ASN A 133 -19.60 2.95 11.00
N LEU A 134 -18.48 3.64 11.22
CA LEU A 134 -18.48 5.00 11.74
C LEU A 134 -19.21 5.97 10.81
N ILE A 135 -18.92 5.93 9.53
CA ILE A 135 -19.60 6.78 8.51
C ILE A 135 -21.12 6.55 8.54
N LYS A 136 -21.55 5.28 8.67
CA LYS A 136 -22.96 4.92 8.61
C LYS A 136 -23.72 5.20 9.91
N ARG A 137 -23.09 4.99 11.07
CA ARG A 137 -23.77 4.97 12.37
C ARG A 137 -23.45 6.18 13.24
N GLU A 138 -22.28 6.76 13.09
CA GLU A 138 -21.71 7.82 13.92
C GLU A 138 -21.03 8.87 13.02
N ASN A 139 -21.77 9.39 12.05
CA ASN A 139 -21.23 10.26 10.99
C ASN A 139 -20.51 11.51 11.54
N ASP A 140 -21.08 12.13 12.59
CA ASP A 140 -20.44 13.29 13.23
C ASP A 140 -19.09 12.94 13.82
N LYS A 141 -19.02 11.84 14.55
CA LYS A 141 -17.75 11.33 15.12
C LYS A 141 -16.72 10.99 14.04
N PHE A 142 -17.18 10.40 12.92
CA PHE A 142 -16.30 10.17 11.78
C PHE A 142 -15.68 11.48 11.27
N PHE A 143 -16.49 12.53 11.10
CA PHE A 143 -15.97 13.83 10.65
C PHE A 143 -15.06 14.50 11.67
N GLU A 144 -15.34 14.37 12.96
CA GLU A 144 -14.44 14.83 14.04
C GLU A 144 -13.07 14.12 13.94
N MET A 145 -13.07 12.81 13.78
CA MET A 145 -11.84 12.03 13.60
C MET A 145 -11.09 12.41 12.33
N LEU A 146 -11.78 12.57 11.20
CA LEU A 146 -11.15 13.00 9.94
C LEU A 146 -10.58 14.41 10.05
N TYR A 147 -11.28 15.31 10.75
CA TYR A 147 -10.82 16.67 10.98
C TYR A 147 -9.58 16.73 11.88
N ALA A 148 -9.54 15.92 12.93
CA ALA A 148 -8.34 15.78 13.76
C ALA A 148 -7.14 15.29 12.93
N GLU A 149 -7.33 14.28 12.07
CA GLU A 149 -6.28 13.82 11.17
C GLU A 149 -5.88 14.88 10.12
N TYR A 150 -6.83 15.69 9.66
CA TYR A 150 -6.59 16.81 8.75
C TYR A 150 -5.65 17.85 9.38
N LEU A 151 -5.92 18.26 10.62
CA LEU A 151 -5.07 19.20 11.35
C LEU A 151 -3.69 18.63 11.66
N ASN A 152 -3.64 17.34 12.05
CA ASN A 152 -2.37 16.64 12.29
C ASN A 152 -1.50 16.51 11.03
N ALA A 153 -2.12 16.53 9.86
CA ALA A 153 -1.41 16.53 8.58
C ALA A 153 -0.79 17.90 8.22
N GLY A 154 -1.03 18.92 9.04
CA GLY A 154 -0.55 20.29 8.78
C GLY A 154 -1.31 20.99 7.67
N GLU A 155 -2.53 20.57 7.37
CA GLU A 155 -3.40 21.21 6.39
C GLU A 155 -3.95 22.55 6.92
N ASP A 156 -4.66 23.30 6.09
CA ASP A 156 -5.09 24.68 6.39
C ASP A 156 -6.00 24.76 7.64
N SER A 157 -5.49 25.27 8.72
CA SER A 157 -6.19 25.45 10.00
C SER A 157 -7.37 26.44 9.97
N LYS A 158 -7.53 27.19 8.88
CA LYS A 158 -8.70 28.07 8.67
C LYS A 158 -9.94 27.29 8.24
N VAL A 159 -9.79 26.07 7.76
CA VAL A 159 -10.90 25.19 7.45
C VAL A 159 -11.47 24.68 8.77
N THR A 160 -12.75 24.89 9.01
CA THR A 160 -13.45 24.40 10.20
C THR A 160 -13.99 22.98 9.98
N LEU A 161 -14.43 22.33 11.07
CA LEU A 161 -15.12 21.05 10.98
C LEU A 161 -16.39 21.15 10.12
N ASP A 162 -17.15 22.25 10.25
CA ASP A 162 -18.36 22.48 9.47
C ASP A 162 -18.04 22.68 7.97
N ASP A 163 -16.95 23.38 7.65
CA ASP A 163 -16.48 23.48 6.26
C ASP A 163 -16.12 22.11 5.69
N MET A 164 -15.48 21.26 6.49
CA MET A 164 -15.16 19.89 6.08
C MET A 164 -16.42 19.08 5.83
N LYS A 165 -17.38 19.09 6.75
CA LYS A 165 -18.70 18.44 6.60
C LYS A 165 -19.40 18.93 5.34
N LYS A 166 -19.42 20.22 5.09
CA LYS A 166 -20.04 20.83 3.89
C LYS A 166 -19.36 20.39 2.60
N LYS A 167 -18.02 20.31 2.58
CA LYS A 167 -17.24 19.93 1.39
C LYS A 167 -17.29 18.43 1.11
N LEU A 168 -17.31 17.60 2.14
CA LEU A 168 -17.17 16.15 2.02
C LEU A 168 -18.45 15.36 2.30
N GLY A 169 -19.46 15.93 2.93
CA GLY A 169 -20.68 15.23 3.33
C GLY A 169 -21.51 14.64 2.16
N LYS A 170 -21.24 15.08 0.93
CA LYS A 170 -21.86 14.52 -0.28
C LYS A 170 -21.01 13.43 -0.95
N LYS A 171 -19.82 13.11 -0.42
CA LYS A 171 -18.97 12.06 -0.95
C LYS A 171 -19.48 10.69 -0.53
N ASP A 172 -19.29 9.70 -1.40
CA ASP A 172 -19.64 8.32 -1.07
C ASP A 172 -18.72 7.74 0.03
N SER A 173 -19.19 6.67 0.66
CA SER A 173 -18.47 6.01 1.76
C SER A 173 -17.07 5.58 1.36
N ASN A 174 -16.90 5.05 0.16
CA ASN A 174 -15.61 4.60 -0.37
C ASN A 174 -14.61 5.76 -0.50
N TRP A 175 -15.09 6.94 -0.91
CA TRP A 175 -14.27 8.15 -0.95
C TRP A 175 -13.82 8.57 0.44
N LEU A 176 -14.76 8.62 1.38
CA LEU A 176 -14.51 9.01 2.78
C LEU A 176 -13.58 8.02 3.49
N GLU A 177 -13.82 6.71 3.34
CA GLU A 177 -12.94 5.66 3.85
C GLU A 177 -11.51 5.82 3.35
N SER A 178 -11.35 5.99 2.03
CA SER A 178 -10.05 6.18 1.41
C SER A 178 -9.33 7.40 1.97
N LYS A 179 -10.03 8.53 2.04
CA LYS A 179 -9.46 9.78 2.55
C LYS A 179 -9.00 9.64 4.00
N TYR A 180 -9.82 9.05 4.85
CA TYR A 180 -9.47 8.83 6.25
C TYR A 180 -8.25 7.92 6.39
N LEU A 181 -8.28 6.74 5.76
CA LEU A 181 -7.22 5.75 5.87
C LEU A 181 -5.86 6.28 5.37
N VAL A 182 -5.88 7.01 4.27
CA VAL A 182 -4.64 7.63 3.74
C VAL A 182 -4.11 8.70 4.69
N THR A 183 -4.99 9.59 5.20
CA THR A 183 -4.58 10.66 6.10
C THR A 183 -4.05 10.09 7.41
N PHE A 184 -4.76 9.14 8.00
CA PHE A 184 -4.35 8.41 9.19
C PHE A 184 -2.94 7.79 9.01
N MET A 185 -2.75 7.05 7.93
CA MET A 185 -1.49 6.39 7.62
C MET A 185 -0.35 7.41 7.46
N PHE A 186 -0.57 8.47 6.70
CA PHE A 186 0.48 9.46 6.41
C PHE A 186 0.90 10.26 7.64
N ASN A 187 -0.02 10.51 8.59
CA ASN A 187 0.32 11.15 9.85
C ASN A 187 1.26 10.28 10.70
N ARG A 188 0.99 8.96 10.76
CA ARG A 188 1.84 8.02 11.53
C ARG A 188 3.17 7.70 10.85
N LEU A 189 3.27 8.00 9.55
CA LEU A 189 4.52 7.82 8.80
C LEU A 189 5.53 8.96 8.98
N GLN A 190 5.20 10.01 9.71
CA GLN A 190 6.10 11.16 9.88
C GLN A 190 7.47 10.70 10.41
N GLY A 191 8.53 11.02 9.66
CA GLY A 191 9.91 10.60 9.94
C GLY A 191 10.24 9.14 9.57
N LYS A 192 9.29 8.38 9.03
CA LYS A 192 9.43 6.96 8.65
C LYS A 192 9.20 6.70 7.17
N GLU A 193 8.95 7.75 6.39
CA GLU A 193 8.50 7.67 5.00
C GLU A 193 9.50 6.93 4.11
N GLN A 194 10.80 7.18 4.30
CA GLN A 194 11.85 6.52 3.52
C GLN A 194 11.78 5.01 3.68
N LYS A 195 11.75 4.53 4.94
CA LYS A 195 11.72 3.09 5.22
C LYS A 195 10.41 2.45 4.78
N PHE A 196 9.30 3.15 4.99
CA PHE A 196 8.00 2.68 4.54
C PHE A 196 7.94 2.55 3.01
N LEU A 197 8.39 3.59 2.28
CA LEU A 197 8.42 3.55 0.82
C LEU A 197 9.29 2.40 0.31
N GLU A 198 10.45 2.16 0.92
CA GLU A 198 11.31 1.04 0.56
C GLU A 198 10.62 -0.31 0.72
N LEU A 199 10.01 -0.55 1.88
CA LEU A 199 9.29 -1.80 2.16
C LEU A 199 8.07 -1.97 1.27
N ALA A 200 7.25 -0.93 1.14
CA ALA A 200 6.04 -0.96 0.30
C ALA A 200 6.39 -1.17 -1.18
N TYR A 201 7.43 -0.52 -1.66
CA TYR A 201 7.92 -0.70 -3.03
C TYR A 201 8.43 -2.12 -3.26
N ARG A 202 9.24 -2.66 -2.33
CA ARG A 202 9.73 -4.04 -2.40
C ARG A 202 8.58 -5.04 -2.43
N TYR A 203 7.57 -4.84 -1.57
CA TYR A 203 6.39 -5.70 -1.52
C TYR A 203 5.57 -5.62 -2.82
N ALA A 204 5.27 -4.41 -3.26
CA ALA A 204 4.51 -4.19 -4.49
C ALA A 204 5.20 -4.78 -5.73
N LYS A 205 6.53 -4.72 -5.77
CA LYS A 205 7.34 -5.33 -6.83
C LYS A 205 7.34 -6.85 -6.76
N SER A 206 7.44 -7.43 -5.56
CA SER A 206 7.42 -8.88 -5.39
C SER A 206 6.07 -9.51 -5.78
N GLU A 207 4.97 -8.80 -5.56
CA GLU A 207 3.64 -9.27 -5.99
C GLU A 207 3.41 -9.17 -7.50
N SER A 208 4.07 -8.23 -8.16
CA SER A 208 3.80 -7.93 -9.59
C SER A 208 4.78 -8.51 -10.56
N GLU A 209 6.01 -8.68 -10.13
CA GLU A 209 7.09 -8.93 -11.04
C GLU A 209 7.68 -10.28 -10.83
N ASP A 210 7.39 -11.15 -10.23
CA ASP A 210 8.35 -12.20 -10.38
C ASP A 210 8.37 -13.25 -9.29
N SER A 211 7.45 -14.12 -9.47
CA SER A 211 7.90 -15.52 -9.50
C SER A 211 8.73 -15.69 -10.76
N CYS A 212 9.88 -16.13 -10.63
CA CYS A 212 11.01 -16.13 -11.52
C CYS A 212 10.87 -16.94 -12.79
N VAL A 213 9.87 -17.78 -12.96
CA VAL A 213 9.44 -18.36 -14.22
C VAL A 213 7.92 -18.27 -14.27
N HIS A 214 7.41 -17.50 -15.20
CA HIS A 214 5.99 -17.52 -15.49
C HIS A 214 5.73 -18.54 -16.61
N LEU A 215 5.04 -19.62 -16.29
CA LEU A 215 4.25 -20.31 -17.27
C LEU A 215 2.99 -19.47 -17.52
N LYS A 216 3.03 -18.68 -18.56
CA LYS A 216 1.86 -17.95 -19.02
C LYS A 216 1.25 -18.74 -20.16
N ALA A 217 0.12 -19.41 -19.91
CA ALA A 217 -0.73 -19.86 -21.01
C ALA A 217 -1.32 -18.60 -21.67
N MET A 218 -1.14 -18.39 -22.96
CA MET A 218 -1.68 -17.28 -23.74
C MET A 218 -2.78 -17.78 -24.64
#